data_6ffb189061c2ca81b1f1e4d893d3b438
#
_entry.id   6ffb189061c2ca81b1f1e4d893d3b438
#
_cell.length_a   1.000
_cell.length_b   1.000
_cell.length_c   1.000
_cell.angle_alpha   90.00
_cell.angle_beta   90.00
_cell.angle_gamma   90.00
#
_symmetry.space_group_name_H-M   'P 1'
#
loop_
_entity.id
_entity.type
_entity.pdbx_description
1 polymer ?
#
loop_
_entity_poly.entity_id
_entity_poly.type
_entity_poly.pdbx_seq_one_letter_code
_entity_poly.pdbx_strand_id
1 'polypeptide(L)'
;RGVEIRGVVDKDIDNKSYYRDTPKLEKIFKAKIRDDFKYDLETKKILSKKKYSENNKCQRPEDTEGPLQCFEGKGYASKNPFPFKGDIMHNKFFIIDNQYVWTGSANISDTGIGGYNANNVVVLDSKFFAKYYLEEFEQLYSGKFHRRKAVARHKDISKKIDSANISLVFSPKGYAMEKIFPIIKDAKQSIDIPIFFLTHNAVSKELVKAHNRGVVVRVIIDSTGASNGYSKHQYLRDNGIKVKVENWGGKMHMKTAIIDQKHIIIGSMNWTKAGVTKNDENTLIIKNSSSKGLQLTNFFNDMWLSIPDKWLDEDTKAESHDSINSCTDGIDNDFDKLIDNKDIKCL
;
A
#
# COMPACT_ATOMS: atom_id res chain seq x y z
N ARG A 1 -0.86 31.27 9.61
CA ARG A 1 0.21 31.87 8.82
C ARG A 1 -0.06 31.82 7.31
N GLY A 2 -1.34 31.79 6.88
CA GLY A 2 -1.74 31.95 5.47
C GLY A 2 -1.61 30.72 4.56
N VAL A 3 -1.15 29.56 5.06
CA VAL A 3 -1.10 28.33 4.26
C VAL A 3 -2.48 27.67 4.27
N GLU A 4 -3.04 27.41 3.09
CA GLU A 4 -4.25 26.62 2.94
C GLU A 4 -3.89 25.12 3.01
N ILE A 5 -4.58 24.38 3.87
CA ILE A 5 -4.41 22.93 4.02
C ILE A 5 -5.74 22.25 3.71
N ARG A 6 -5.71 21.28 2.81
CA ARG A 6 -6.83 20.36 2.53
C ARG A 6 -6.30 18.93 2.58
N GLY A 7 -7.13 17.98 3.00
CA GLY A 7 -6.73 16.59 3.09
C GLY A 7 -7.85 15.62 2.79
N VAL A 8 -7.45 14.43 2.37
CA VAL A 8 -8.32 13.26 2.24
C VAL A 8 -7.67 12.14 3.03
N VAL A 9 -8.45 11.45 3.84
CA VAL A 9 -8.00 10.35 4.70
C VAL A 9 -8.88 9.13 4.49
N ASP A 10 -8.31 7.96 4.71
CA ASP A 10 -9.03 6.70 4.73
C ASP A 10 -9.77 6.53 6.05
N LYS A 11 -10.99 6.00 6.00
CA LYS A 11 -11.73 5.56 7.16
C LYS A 11 -12.31 4.20 6.94
N ASP A 12 -12.21 3.41 7.98
CA ASP A 12 -12.89 2.14 8.02
C ASP A 12 -14.41 2.40 8.07
N ILE A 13 -15.14 1.42 7.70
CA ILE A 13 -16.57 1.45 7.43
C ILE A 13 -17.41 1.61 8.70
N ASP A 14 -16.85 1.29 9.87
CA ASP A 14 -17.44 1.67 11.15
C ASP A 14 -17.12 3.12 11.54
N ASN A 15 -16.66 3.92 10.57
CA ASN A 15 -16.25 5.32 10.72
C ASN A 15 -15.04 5.49 11.67
N LYS A 16 -14.24 4.44 11.85
CA LYS A 16 -13.01 4.49 12.63
C LYS A 16 -11.81 4.74 11.75
N SER A 17 -10.91 5.53 12.24
CA SER A 17 -9.58 5.69 11.65
C SER A 17 -8.65 4.63 12.21
N TYR A 18 -7.86 4.02 11.35
CA TYR A 18 -6.83 3.07 11.76
C TYR A 18 -5.79 3.73 12.69
N TYR A 19 -5.39 4.97 12.40
CA TYR A 19 -4.42 5.71 13.20
C TYR A 19 -5.07 6.71 14.15
N ARG A 20 -4.54 6.83 15.38
CA ARG A 20 -5.03 7.72 16.45
C ARG A 20 -5.02 9.20 16.11
N ASP A 21 -4.15 9.62 15.20
CA ASP A 21 -3.96 11.03 14.88
C ASP A 21 -4.90 11.53 13.77
N THR A 22 -5.50 10.65 12.98
CA THR A 22 -6.49 11.04 11.97
C THR A 22 -7.67 11.84 12.56
N PRO A 23 -8.31 11.42 13.68
CA PRO A 23 -9.35 12.22 14.32
C PRO A 23 -8.86 13.58 14.84
N LYS A 24 -7.58 13.68 15.24
CA LYS A 24 -6.99 14.96 15.66
C LYS A 24 -6.88 15.94 14.50
N LEU A 25 -6.42 15.46 13.34
CA LEU A 25 -6.38 16.25 12.10
C LEU A 25 -7.77 16.74 11.69
N GLU A 26 -8.78 15.87 11.74
CA GLU A 26 -10.17 16.24 11.45
C GLU A 26 -10.70 17.31 12.41
N LYS A 27 -10.37 17.19 13.70
CA LYS A 27 -10.76 18.18 14.70
C LYS A 27 -10.12 19.55 14.47
N ILE A 28 -8.84 19.57 14.08
CA ILE A 28 -8.08 20.80 13.85
C ILE A 28 -8.52 21.49 12.55
N PHE A 29 -8.63 20.74 11.46
CA PHE A 29 -8.88 21.30 10.13
C PHE A 29 -10.36 21.19 9.68
N LYS A 30 -11.21 20.52 10.48
CA LYS A 30 -12.66 20.41 10.26
C LYS A 30 -13.01 19.97 8.83
N ALA A 31 -13.91 20.70 8.15
CA ALA A 31 -14.38 20.38 6.80
C ALA A 31 -13.28 20.43 5.70
N LYS A 32 -12.06 20.84 6.03
CA LYS A 32 -10.91 20.79 5.11
C LYS A 32 -10.31 19.38 5.00
N ILE A 33 -10.60 18.50 5.96
CA ILE A 33 -10.27 17.07 5.89
C ILE A 33 -11.54 16.32 5.54
N ARG A 34 -11.46 15.47 4.52
CA ARG A 34 -12.56 14.62 4.05
C ARG A 34 -12.11 13.17 4.11
N ASP A 35 -13.04 12.27 4.34
CA ASP A 35 -12.80 10.84 4.39
C ASP A 35 -13.57 10.10 3.28
N ASP A 36 -13.12 8.90 2.94
CA ASP A 36 -13.70 8.10 1.86
C ASP A 36 -14.99 7.37 2.27
N PHE A 37 -15.36 7.38 3.54
CA PHE A 37 -16.64 6.86 4.00
C PHE A 37 -17.74 7.94 3.97
N LYS A 38 -17.57 9.01 4.76
CA LYS A 38 -18.59 10.04 4.93
C LYS A 38 -18.80 10.89 3.67
N TYR A 39 -17.74 11.15 2.93
CA TYR A 39 -17.77 12.03 1.75
C TYR A 39 -17.95 11.28 0.43
N ASP A 40 -17.84 9.96 0.42
CA ASP A 40 -18.06 9.17 -0.78
C ASP A 40 -19.47 9.31 -1.31
N LEU A 41 -19.60 9.68 -2.59
CA LEU A 41 -20.89 9.99 -3.22
C LEU A 41 -21.82 8.79 -3.30
N GLU A 42 -21.29 7.56 -3.49
CA GLU A 42 -22.12 6.35 -3.53
C GLU A 42 -22.60 5.97 -2.14
N THR A 43 -21.73 6.04 -1.15
CA THR A 43 -22.07 5.84 0.25
C THR A 43 -23.17 6.81 0.67
N LYS A 44 -23.02 8.10 0.40
CA LYS A 44 -24.07 9.10 0.66
C LYS A 44 -25.41 8.75 0.01
N LYS A 45 -25.38 8.30 -1.26
CA LYS A 45 -26.59 7.91 -1.98
C LYS A 45 -27.27 6.68 -1.38
N ILE A 46 -26.50 5.70 -0.94
CA ILE A 46 -27.00 4.50 -0.27
C ILE A 46 -27.60 4.87 1.08
N LEU A 47 -26.89 5.63 1.89
CA LEU A 47 -27.33 6.07 3.21
C LEU A 47 -28.59 6.95 3.13
N SER A 48 -28.67 7.85 2.16
CA SER A 48 -29.87 8.71 1.99
C SER A 48 -31.12 7.93 1.58
N LYS A 49 -30.98 6.89 0.78
CA LYS A 49 -32.11 6.06 0.32
C LYS A 49 -32.68 5.17 1.42
N LYS A 50 -31.86 4.74 2.37
CA LYS A 50 -32.23 3.75 3.39
C LYS A 50 -32.54 4.36 4.76
N LYS A 51 -32.65 5.69 4.89
CA LYS A 51 -32.80 6.39 6.18
C LYS A 51 -31.83 5.81 7.22
N TYR A 52 -30.55 5.96 6.93
CA TYR A 52 -29.50 5.52 7.84
C TYR A 52 -29.76 6.07 9.24
N SER A 53 -29.95 5.21 10.20
CA SER A 53 -30.03 5.58 11.62
C SER A 53 -28.69 5.25 12.26
N GLU A 54 -28.32 5.99 13.32
CA GLU A 54 -27.12 5.73 14.12
C GLU A 54 -27.06 4.31 14.73
N ASN A 55 -28.16 3.56 14.63
CA ASN A 55 -28.31 2.19 15.10
C ASN A 55 -27.90 1.13 14.06
N ASN A 56 -27.50 1.53 12.84
CA ASN A 56 -27.06 0.57 11.82
C ASN A 56 -25.62 0.17 12.08
N LYS A 57 -25.39 -1.11 12.30
CA LYS A 57 -24.07 -1.68 12.50
C LYS A 57 -23.58 -2.36 11.23
N CYS A 58 -22.39 -2.00 10.80
CA CYS A 58 -21.68 -2.69 9.73
C CYS A 58 -20.62 -3.60 10.34
N GLN A 59 -20.52 -4.84 9.87
CA GLN A 59 -19.53 -5.79 10.37
C GLN A 59 -18.95 -6.61 9.22
N ARG A 60 -17.69 -6.99 9.35
CA ARG A 60 -17.13 -8.07 8.55
C ARG A 60 -17.64 -9.38 9.14
N PRO A 61 -18.03 -10.36 8.31
CA PRO A 61 -18.19 -11.73 8.77
C PRO A 61 -16.90 -12.19 9.46
N GLU A 62 -16.97 -12.81 10.60
CA GLU A 62 -15.83 -13.13 11.48
C GLU A 62 -14.73 -13.96 10.80
N ASP A 63 -15.02 -14.62 9.69
CA ASP A 63 -14.11 -15.56 9.03
C ASP A 63 -13.74 -15.20 7.59
N THR A 64 -14.01 -13.99 7.11
CA THR A 64 -13.81 -13.70 5.70
C THR A 64 -13.26 -12.30 5.42
N GLU A 65 -12.31 -12.18 4.47
CA GLU A 65 -12.00 -10.96 3.76
C GLU A 65 -13.17 -10.47 2.86
N GLY A 66 -14.38 -10.90 3.16
CA GLY A 66 -15.59 -10.56 2.43
C GLY A 66 -15.94 -9.08 2.56
N PRO A 67 -16.80 -8.58 1.66
CA PRO A 67 -17.28 -7.21 1.74
C PRO A 67 -18.03 -7.03 3.07
N LEU A 68 -17.87 -5.88 3.68
CA LEU A 68 -18.60 -5.52 4.87
C LEU A 68 -20.08 -5.56 4.62
N GLN A 69 -20.83 -6.08 5.58
CA GLN A 69 -22.28 -6.16 5.54
C GLN A 69 -22.86 -5.18 6.55
N CYS A 70 -23.70 -4.28 6.09
CA CYS A 70 -24.43 -3.37 6.93
C CYS A 70 -25.88 -3.83 7.11
N PHE A 71 -26.35 -3.85 8.33
CA PHE A 71 -27.68 -4.36 8.70
C PHE A 71 -28.57 -3.22 9.21
N GLU A 72 -29.83 -3.22 8.79
CA GLU A 72 -30.84 -2.35 9.36
C GLU A 72 -31.43 -2.96 10.63
N GLY A 73 -31.45 -2.19 11.74
CA GLY A 73 -32.16 -2.56 12.95
C GLY A 73 -31.31 -3.13 14.09
N LYS A 74 -31.99 -3.53 15.18
CA LYS A 74 -31.38 -4.13 16.36
C LYS A 74 -31.03 -5.59 16.10
N GLY A 75 -29.77 -5.87 15.75
CA GLY A 75 -29.24 -7.23 15.67
C GLY A 75 -28.87 -7.69 14.28
N TYR A 76 -28.12 -8.81 14.22
CA TYR A 76 -27.55 -9.45 13.03
C TYR A 76 -28.56 -10.09 12.07
N ALA A 77 -29.85 -9.93 12.30
CA ALA A 77 -30.92 -10.66 11.60
C ALA A 77 -31.64 -9.84 10.53
N SER A 78 -31.03 -8.79 10.01
CA SER A 78 -31.62 -8.08 8.88
C SER A 78 -31.60 -8.93 7.63
N LYS A 79 -32.77 -9.12 7.01
CA LYS A 79 -32.94 -9.97 5.82
C LYS A 79 -32.27 -9.45 4.55
N ASN A 80 -31.76 -8.21 4.54
CA ASN A 80 -31.16 -7.59 3.36
C ASN A 80 -29.87 -6.82 3.73
N PRO A 81 -28.72 -7.49 3.90
CA PRO A 81 -27.46 -6.81 4.01
C PRO A 81 -27.15 -6.08 2.71
N PHE A 82 -26.70 -4.83 2.77
CA PHE A 82 -26.15 -4.19 1.59
C PHE A 82 -24.62 -4.27 1.60
N PRO A 83 -24.03 -4.72 0.49
CA PRO A 83 -22.59 -4.91 0.44
C PRO A 83 -21.89 -3.54 0.44
N PHE A 84 -21.08 -3.28 1.44
CA PHE A 84 -20.02 -2.30 1.35
C PHE A 84 -18.80 -2.94 0.73
N LYS A 85 -18.20 -2.27 -0.24
CA LYS A 85 -16.91 -2.71 -0.81
C LYS A 85 -15.82 -2.19 0.10
N GLY A 86 -14.99 -3.06 0.64
CA GLY A 86 -13.82 -2.72 1.43
C GLY A 86 -12.65 -2.20 0.58
N ASP A 87 -12.95 -1.36 -0.42
CA ASP A 87 -11.96 -0.67 -1.22
C ASP A 87 -11.45 0.53 -0.36
N ILE A 88 -10.15 0.78 -0.30
CA ILE A 88 -9.53 1.78 0.58
C ILE A 88 -8.89 2.92 -0.20
N MET A 89 -8.93 4.12 0.36
CA MET A 89 -8.16 5.26 -0.12
C MET A 89 -6.72 5.13 0.41
N HIS A 90 -5.89 4.40 -0.33
CA HIS A 90 -4.55 4.02 0.11
C HIS A 90 -3.43 4.89 -0.48
N ASN A 91 -3.77 5.99 -1.14
CA ASN A 91 -2.80 6.97 -1.60
C ASN A 91 -2.01 7.59 -0.42
N LYS A 92 -0.73 7.83 -0.64
CA LYS A 92 0.15 8.51 0.29
C LYS A 92 0.93 9.57 -0.46
N PHE A 93 0.39 10.80 -0.49
CA PHE A 93 1.10 11.91 -1.11
C PHE A 93 0.75 13.26 -0.49
N PHE A 94 1.67 14.19 -0.62
CA PHE A 94 1.45 15.63 -0.41
C PHE A 94 1.73 16.38 -1.70
N ILE A 95 0.96 17.44 -1.93
CA ILE A 95 1.23 18.42 -2.98
C ILE A 95 1.49 19.75 -2.27
N ILE A 96 2.64 20.34 -2.51
CA ILE A 96 3.07 21.58 -1.88
C ILE A 96 3.25 22.63 -2.96
N ASP A 97 2.55 23.74 -2.83
CA ASP A 97 2.62 24.91 -3.72
C ASP A 97 2.44 24.58 -5.22
N ASN A 98 1.68 23.54 -5.53
CA ASN A 98 1.47 23.03 -6.90
C ASN A 98 2.79 22.75 -7.66
N GLN A 99 3.88 22.52 -6.97
CA GLN A 99 5.20 22.29 -7.51
C GLN A 99 5.82 20.99 -6.99
N TYR A 100 5.80 20.79 -5.68
CA TYR A 100 6.45 19.63 -5.08
C TYR A 100 5.42 18.53 -4.82
N VAL A 101 5.83 17.28 -5.08
CA VAL A 101 5.07 16.09 -4.71
C VAL A 101 5.95 15.22 -3.83
N TRP A 102 5.50 14.97 -2.61
CA TRP A 102 6.04 13.92 -1.75
C TRP A 102 5.13 12.69 -1.86
N THR A 103 5.68 11.52 -2.13
CA THR A 103 4.92 10.27 -2.23
C THR A 103 5.80 9.05 -1.96
N GLY A 104 5.17 7.89 -1.73
CA GLY A 104 5.86 6.63 -1.48
C GLY A 104 5.01 5.66 -0.70
N SER A 105 5.66 4.83 0.11
CA SER A 105 5.00 3.79 0.89
C SER A 105 4.61 4.23 2.31
N ALA A 106 5.19 5.32 2.83
CA ALA A 106 5.03 5.72 4.22
C ALA A 106 3.63 6.25 4.53
N ASN A 107 2.98 5.67 5.53
CA ASN A 107 1.81 6.26 6.17
C ASN A 107 2.22 7.43 7.06
N ILE A 108 1.35 8.41 7.20
CA ILE A 108 1.55 9.53 8.12
C ILE A 108 1.12 9.07 9.52
N SER A 109 2.00 8.31 10.15
CA SER A 109 1.80 7.73 11.47
C SER A 109 3.14 7.63 12.20
N ASP A 110 3.12 7.41 13.51
CA ASP A 110 4.32 7.25 14.34
C ASP A 110 5.22 6.12 13.80
N THR A 111 4.65 4.98 13.46
CA THR A 111 5.39 3.85 12.89
C THR A 111 5.80 4.05 11.43
N GLY A 112 5.02 4.80 10.66
CA GLY A 112 5.26 5.04 9.23
C GLY A 112 6.40 6.01 8.95
N ILE A 113 6.34 7.23 9.51
CA ILE A 113 7.33 8.29 9.31
C ILE A 113 8.32 8.43 10.47
N GLY A 114 8.03 7.82 11.63
CA GLY A 114 8.92 7.78 12.78
C GLY A 114 10.11 6.82 12.66
N GLY A 115 10.26 6.12 11.52
CA GLY A 115 11.43 5.27 11.26
C GLY A 115 11.31 3.84 11.77
N TYR A 116 10.16 3.42 12.29
CA TYR A 116 9.95 2.06 12.78
C TYR A 116 9.71 1.06 11.62
N ASN A 117 8.87 1.43 10.66
CA ASN A 117 8.64 0.63 9.46
C ASN A 117 9.67 0.95 8.36
N ALA A 118 10.14 -0.06 7.65
CA ALA A 118 10.94 0.11 6.45
C ALA A 118 10.06 0.69 5.33
N ASN A 119 10.23 1.98 5.06
CA ASN A 119 9.51 2.73 4.04
C ASN A 119 10.47 3.39 3.07
N ASN A 120 9.96 3.76 1.91
CA ASN A 120 10.65 4.68 1.01
C ASN A 120 9.71 5.77 0.50
N VAL A 121 10.31 6.92 0.20
CA VAL A 121 9.60 8.09 -0.31
C VAL A 121 10.39 8.72 -1.45
N VAL A 122 9.68 9.41 -2.32
CA VAL A 122 10.24 10.22 -3.40
C VAL A 122 9.67 11.62 -3.28
N VAL A 123 10.53 12.62 -3.42
CA VAL A 123 10.14 14.01 -3.59
C VAL A 123 10.43 14.40 -5.04
N LEU A 124 9.40 14.86 -5.75
CA LEU A 124 9.49 15.35 -7.10
C LEU A 124 9.34 16.88 -7.08
N ASP A 125 10.35 17.61 -7.52
CA ASP A 125 10.21 19.03 -7.88
C ASP A 125 9.72 19.11 -9.33
N SER A 126 8.41 19.13 -9.51
CA SER A 126 7.82 19.09 -10.84
C SER A 126 6.38 19.57 -10.87
N LYS A 127 6.14 20.76 -11.39
CA LYS A 127 4.77 21.26 -11.66
C LYS A 127 3.97 20.32 -12.56
N PHE A 128 4.65 19.59 -13.47
CA PHE A 128 4.00 18.62 -14.34
C PHE A 128 3.35 17.49 -13.52
N PHE A 129 4.10 16.83 -12.63
CA PHE A 129 3.55 15.76 -11.80
C PHE A 129 2.60 16.31 -10.74
N ALA A 130 2.92 17.47 -10.12
CA ALA A 130 2.05 18.11 -9.14
C ALA A 130 0.63 18.37 -9.70
N LYS A 131 0.52 18.77 -10.97
CA LYS A 131 -0.76 18.94 -11.67
C LYS A 131 -1.60 17.64 -11.65
N TYR A 132 -1.01 16.50 -12.00
CA TYR A 132 -1.75 15.23 -12.07
C TYR A 132 -2.10 14.68 -10.69
N TYR A 133 -1.22 14.87 -9.71
CA TYR A 133 -1.55 14.56 -8.31
C TYR A 133 -2.68 15.46 -7.79
N LEU A 134 -2.72 16.73 -8.21
CA LEU A 134 -3.82 17.63 -7.87
C LEU A 134 -5.13 17.20 -8.52
N GLU A 135 -5.12 16.77 -9.78
CA GLU A 135 -6.30 16.21 -10.46
C GLU A 135 -6.84 14.97 -9.73
N GLU A 136 -5.95 14.07 -9.27
CA GLU A 136 -6.33 12.92 -8.44
C GLU A 136 -6.90 13.38 -7.09
N PHE A 137 -6.24 14.29 -6.40
CA PHE A 137 -6.70 14.86 -5.14
C PHE A 137 -8.10 15.50 -5.26
N GLU A 138 -8.34 16.30 -6.29
CA GLU A 138 -9.63 16.95 -6.49
C GLU A 138 -10.76 15.94 -6.76
N GLN A 139 -10.49 14.83 -7.43
CA GLN A 139 -11.47 13.76 -7.56
C GLN A 139 -11.86 13.19 -6.20
N LEU A 140 -10.85 12.78 -5.40
CA LEU A 140 -11.05 12.23 -4.06
C LEU A 140 -11.73 13.27 -3.17
N TYR A 141 -11.27 14.51 -3.18
CA TYR A 141 -11.84 15.60 -2.38
C TYR A 141 -13.28 15.93 -2.76
N SER A 142 -13.68 15.71 -4.02
CA SER A 142 -15.07 15.84 -4.48
C SER A 142 -15.95 14.63 -4.14
N GLY A 143 -15.40 13.58 -3.52
CA GLY A 143 -16.11 12.36 -3.13
C GLY A 143 -16.18 11.29 -4.23
N LYS A 144 -15.28 11.36 -5.22
CA LYS A 144 -15.14 10.34 -6.26
C LYS A 144 -13.98 9.42 -5.90
N PHE A 145 -14.27 8.35 -5.18
CA PHE A 145 -13.29 7.36 -4.75
C PHE A 145 -13.30 6.11 -5.64
N HIS A 146 -12.20 5.37 -5.65
CA HIS A 146 -12.06 4.05 -6.24
C HIS A 146 -12.51 4.00 -7.71
N ARG A 147 -13.40 3.11 -8.05
CA ARG A 147 -13.90 2.94 -9.44
C ARG A 147 -14.75 4.10 -9.95
N ARG A 148 -15.14 5.05 -9.08
CA ARG A 148 -15.92 6.23 -9.47
C ARG A 148 -15.06 7.38 -9.99
N LYS A 149 -13.76 7.33 -9.76
CA LYS A 149 -12.84 8.27 -10.39
C LYS A 149 -12.98 8.21 -11.91
N ALA A 150 -12.85 9.34 -12.56
CA ALA A 150 -12.72 9.36 -14.00
C ALA A 150 -11.47 8.55 -14.41
N VAL A 151 -11.53 7.88 -15.53
CA VAL A 151 -10.30 7.38 -16.17
C VAL A 151 -9.44 8.61 -16.41
N ALA A 152 -8.18 8.56 -15.96
CA ALA A 152 -7.25 9.63 -16.26
C ALA A 152 -7.35 9.91 -17.77
N ARG A 153 -7.69 11.15 -18.14
CA ARG A 153 -7.84 11.54 -19.55
C ARG A 153 -6.57 11.28 -20.36
N HIS A 154 -5.45 11.12 -19.64
CA HIS A 154 -4.14 10.83 -20.20
C HIS A 154 -3.74 9.41 -19.80
N LYS A 155 -3.81 8.49 -20.73
CA LYS A 155 -3.33 7.11 -20.57
C LYS A 155 -1.84 7.04 -20.25
N ASP A 156 -1.09 8.10 -20.53
CA ASP A 156 0.36 8.14 -20.37
C ASP A 156 0.83 9.46 -19.72
N ILE A 157 0.83 9.45 -18.38
CA ILE A 157 1.41 10.54 -17.60
C ILE A 157 2.90 10.25 -17.47
N SER A 158 3.71 10.78 -18.38
CA SER A 158 5.14 10.56 -18.36
C SER A 158 5.92 11.84 -18.70
N LYS A 159 7.09 11.99 -18.08
CA LYS A 159 8.00 13.09 -18.33
C LYS A 159 9.43 12.65 -18.07
N LYS A 160 10.35 13.12 -18.92
CA LYS A 160 11.78 12.98 -18.66
C LYS A 160 12.22 14.08 -17.69
N ILE A 161 12.90 13.66 -16.61
CA ILE A 161 13.58 14.55 -15.64
C ILE A 161 15.03 14.07 -15.59
N ASP A 162 15.95 14.94 -15.91
CA ASP A 162 17.37 14.62 -16.11
C ASP A 162 17.54 13.44 -17.11
N SER A 163 18.18 12.34 -16.69
CA SER A 163 18.33 11.13 -17.49
C SER A 163 17.14 10.17 -17.35
N ALA A 164 16.29 10.31 -16.33
CA ALA A 164 15.23 9.39 -16.00
C ALA A 164 13.94 9.69 -16.75
N ASN A 165 13.28 8.64 -17.24
CA ASN A 165 11.90 8.71 -17.72
C ASN A 165 10.97 8.29 -16.59
N ILE A 166 10.18 9.22 -16.08
CA ILE A 166 9.26 8.98 -14.97
C ILE A 166 7.84 8.88 -15.53
N SER A 167 7.14 7.79 -15.19
CA SER A 167 5.71 7.61 -15.48
C SER A 167 4.93 7.50 -14.18
N LEU A 168 3.74 8.10 -14.15
CA LEU A 168 2.82 8.07 -13.02
C LEU A 168 1.56 7.30 -13.39
N VAL A 169 1.10 6.46 -12.47
CA VAL A 169 -0.13 5.69 -12.61
C VAL A 169 -0.96 5.79 -11.35
N PHE A 170 -2.25 6.05 -11.50
CA PHE A 170 -3.22 5.96 -10.40
C PHE A 170 -4.13 4.75 -10.57
N SER A 171 -4.19 3.87 -9.55
CA SER A 171 -5.20 2.81 -9.49
C SER A 171 -6.53 3.36 -8.96
N PRO A 172 -7.66 2.67 -9.27
CA PRO A 172 -7.74 1.40 -9.97
C PRO A 172 -7.77 1.49 -11.51
N LYS A 173 -7.88 2.63 -12.12
CA LYS A 173 -8.14 2.77 -13.57
C LYS A 173 -6.89 3.12 -14.41
N GLY A 174 -5.73 3.16 -13.80
CA GLY A 174 -4.48 3.53 -14.47
C GLY A 174 -3.74 2.36 -15.12
N TYR A 175 -4.22 1.12 -14.96
CA TYR A 175 -3.62 -0.07 -15.57
C TYR A 175 -2.14 -0.26 -15.18
N ALA A 176 -1.82 -0.15 -13.89
CA ALA A 176 -0.46 -0.18 -13.38
C ALA A 176 0.34 -1.41 -13.87
N MET A 177 -0.28 -2.59 -13.89
CA MET A 177 0.40 -3.82 -14.32
C MET A 177 0.76 -3.83 -15.80
N GLU A 178 -0.01 -3.18 -16.67
CA GLU A 178 0.33 -3.05 -18.09
C GLU A 178 1.64 -2.28 -18.31
N LYS A 179 1.97 -1.37 -17.38
CA LYS A 179 3.23 -0.62 -17.41
C LYS A 179 4.37 -1.31 -16.67
N ILE A 180 4.07 -2.13 -15.66
CA ILE A 180 5.05 -2.87 -14.85
C ILE A 180 5.54 -4.13 -15.57
N PHE A 181 4.64 -4.92 -16.16
CA PHE A 181 5.01 -6.18 -16.80
C PHE A 181 6.08 -6.06 -17.88
N PRO A 182 6.07 -5.07 -18.79
CA PRO A 182 7.15 -4.94 -19.76
C PRO A 182 8.53 -4.81 -19.13
N ILE A 183 8.64 -4.08 -18.00
CA ILE A 183 9.92 -3.87 -17.31
C ILE A 183 10.44 -5.17 -16.68
N ILE A 184 9.56 -5.96 -16.07
CA ILE A 184 9.90 -7.30 -15.55
C ILE A 184 10.31 -8.25 -16.67
N LYS A 185 9.58 -8.22 -17.80
CA LYS A 185 9.88 -9.06 -18.98
C LYS A 185 11.21 -8.70 -19.62
N ASP A 186 11.56 -7.42 -19.61
CA ASP A 186 12.78 -6.90 -20.24
C ASP A 186 14.00 -6.95 -19.33
N ALA A 187 13.84 -7.30 -18.05
CA ALA A 187 14.95 -7.45 -17.09
C ALA A 187 16.01 -8.41 -17.58
N LYS A 188 17.30 -8.02 -17.42
CA LYS A 188 18.48 -8.77 -17.91
C LYS A 188 19.39 -9.28 -16.80
N GLN A 189 19.47 -8.58 -15.68
CA GLN A 189 20.46 -8.86 -14.63
C GLN A 189 19.80 -9.18 -13.29
N SER A 190 18.97 -8.28 -12.75
CA SER A 190 18.43 -8.42 -11.40
C SER A 190 17.05 -7.80 -11.23
N ILE A 191 16.29 -8.36 -10.30
CA ILE A 191 15.03 -7.81 -9.79
C ILE A 191 15.06 -7.97 -8.27
N ASP A 192 15.15 -6.86 -7.54
CA ASP A 192 15.11 -6.81 -6.09
C ASP A 192 13.81 -6.17 -5.62
N ILE A 193 13.06 -6.87 -4.75
CA ILE A 193 11.71 -6.47 -4.37
C ILE A 193 11.56 -6.47 -2.84
N PRO A 194 11.68 -5.32 -2.17
CA PRO A 194 11.20 -5.13 -0.80
C PRO A 194 9.71 -4.81 -0.84
N ILE A 195 8.86 -5.64 -0.19
CA ILE A 195 7.42 -5.54 -0.35
C ILE A 195 6.62 -5.96 0.87
N PHE A 196 5.54 -5.21 1.15
CA PHE A 196 4.60 -5.54 2.22
C PHE A 196 3.71 -6.73 1.83
N PHE A 197 2.86 -6.59 0.80
CA PHE A 197 2.00 -7.66 0.29
C PHE A 197 2.29 -8.01 -1.16
N LEU A 198 2.52 -9.29 -1.43
CA LEU A 198 2.67 -9.87 -2.77
C LEU A 198 1.72 -11.05 -2.94
N THR A 199 0.49 -10.76 -3.42
CA THR A 199 -0.54 -11.79 -3.66
C THR A 199 -0.99 -11.88 -5.12
N HIS A 200 -0.42 -11.04 -6.01
CA HIS A 200 -0.84 -10.94 -7.41
C HIS A 200 -0.26 -12.06 -8.26
N ASN A 201 -1.09 -13.03 -8.67
CA ASN A 201 -0.68 -14.23 -9.42
C ASN A 201 0.11 -13.94 -10.69
N ALA A 202 -0.32 -12.97 -11.51
CA ALA A 202 0.37 -12.70 -12.76
C ALA A 202 1.77 -12.12 -12.55
N VAL A 203 1.96 -11.27 -11.53
CA VAL A 203 3.27 -10.75 -11.15
C VAL A 203 4.20 -11.90 -10.76
N SER A 204 3.75 -12.78 -9.87
CA SER A 204 4.57 -13.92 -9.41
C SER A 204 4.99 -14.82 -10.56
N LYS A 205 4.08 -15.09 -11.51
CA LYS A 205 4.41 -15.85 -12.72
C LYS A 205 5.44 -15.14 -13.61
N GLU A 206 5.36 -13.82 -13.77
CA GLU A 206 6.34 -13.07 -14.56
C GLU A 206 7.72 -13.02 -13.85
N LEU A 207 7.77 -12.99 -12.52
CA LEU A 207 9.02 -13.09 -11.75
C LEU A 207 9.68 -14.47 -11.95
N VAL A 208 8.89 -15.55 -11.90
CA VAL A 208 9.41 -16.92 -12.18
C VAL A 208 9.92 -16.99 -13.62
N LYS A 209 9.23 -16.43 -14.59
CA LYS A 209 9.73 -16.38 -15.98
C LYS A 209 11.02 -15.58 -16.10
N ALA A 210 11.19 -14.49 -15.35
CA ALA A 210 12.42 -13.72 -15.33
C ALA A 210 13.57 -14.56 -14.73
N HIS A 211 13.31 -15.23 -13.61
CA HIS A 211 14.26 -16.14 -12.98
C HIS A 211 14.71 -17.27 -13.95
N ASN A 212 13.77 -17.90 -14.64
CA ASN A 212 14.05 -18.95 -15.62
C ASN A 212 14.84 -18.46 -16.85
N ARG A 213 14.88 -17.15 -17.09
CA ARG A 213 15.78 -16.53 -18.10
C ARG A 213 17.19 -16.24 -17.56
N GLY A 214 17.47 -16.56 -16.30
CA GLY A 214 18.76 -16.30 -15.65
C GLY A 214 18.85 -14.95 -14.92
N VAL A 215 17.73 -14.21 -14.78
CA VAL A 215 17.70 -12.98 -13.98
C VAL A 215 17.76 -13.33 -12.50
N VAL A 216 18.63 -12.69 -11.74
CA VAL A 216 18.69 -12.85 -10.28
C VAL A 216 17.45 -12.14 -9.67
N VAL A 217 16.52 -12.92 -9.13
CA VAL A 217 15.33 -12.37 -8.47
C VAL A 217 15.44 -12.60 -6.96
N ARG A 218 15.29 -11.51 -6.17
CA ARG A 218 15.30 -11.57 -4.70
C ARG A 218 14.11 -10.78 -4.16
N VAL A 219 13.49 -11.30 -3.12
CA VAL A 219 12.34 -10.65 -2.46
C VAL A 219 12.58 -10.59 -0.95
N ILE A 220 12.36 -9.44 -0.34
CA ILE A 220 12.14 -9.30 1.10
C ILE A 220 10.67 -9.02 1.29
N ILE A 221 9.96 -9.92 1.94
CA ILE A 221 8.54 -9.77 2.24
C ILE A 221 8.32 -9.54 3.74
N ASP A 222 7.33 -8.74 4.07
CA ASP A 222 6.86 -8.54 5.44
C ASP A 222 6.32 -9.85 6.04
N SER A 223 6.57 -10.08 7.33
CA SER A 223 6.11 -11.28 8.05
C SER A 223 4.58 -11.40 8.09
N THR A 224 3.85 -10.28 8.27
CA THR A 224 2.39 -10.24 8.14
C THR A 224 1.96 -10.50 6.69
N GLY A 225 2.72 -9.97 5.74
CA GLY A 225 2.49 -10.22 4.30
C GLY A 225 2.72 -11.68 3.92
N ALA A 226 3.72 -12.35 4.50
CA ALA A 226 3.99 -13.77 4.30
C ALA A 226 2.89 -14.66 4.92
N SER A 227 2.41 -14.33 6.12
CA SER A 227 1.36 -15.10 6.81
C SER A 227 -0.01 -15.03 6.15
N ASN A 228 -0.22 -14.09 5.22
CA ASN A 228 -1.47 -13.99 4.47
C ASN A 228 -1.70 -15.22 3.58
N GLY A 229 -2.86 -15.87 3.69
CA GLY A 229 -3.18 -17.09 2.95
C GLY A 229 -3.14 -17.00 1.41
N TYR A 230 -3.11 -15.79 0.86
CA TYR A 230 -2.94 -15.54 -0.59
C TYR A 230 -1.51 -15.17 -0.97
N SER A 231 -0.59 -15.10 -0.01
CA SER A 231 0.81 -14.74 -0.25
C SER A 231 1.46 -15.63 -1.30
N LYS A 232 2.36 -15.06 -2.09
CA LYS A 232 3.07 -15.78 -3.16
C LYS A 232 4.53 -16.08 -2.81
N HIS A 233 4.96 -15.79 -1.59
CA HIS A 233 6.33 -16.03 -1.17
C HIS A 233 6.73 -17.51 -1.31
N GLN A 234 5.88 -18.45 -0.83
CA GLN A 234 6.16 -19.88 -0.97
C GLN A 234 6.18 -20.33 -2.44
N TYR A 235 5.21 -19.88 -3.25
CA TYR A 235 5.22 -20.16 -4.69
C TYR A 235 6.51 -19.68 -5.37
N LEU A 236 7.07 -18.55 -4.97
CA LEU A 236 8.34 -18.06 -5.51
C LEU A 236 9.52 -18.92 -5.04
N ARG A 237 9.57 -19.32 -3.77
CA ARG A 237 10.59 -20.25 -3.22
C ARG A 237 10.56 -21.60 -3.94
N ASP A 238 9.37 -22.18 -4.13
CA ASP A 238 9.16 -23.47 -4.83
C ASP A 238 9.65 -23.42 -6.29
N ASN A 239 9.77 -22.22 -6.88
CA ASN A 239 10.30 -21.98 -8.22
C ASN A 239 11.74 -21.43 -8.21
N GLY A 240 12.49 -21.60 -7.12
CA GLY A 240 13.92 -21.27 -7.03
C GLY A 240 14.24 -19.79 -6.77
N ILE A 241 13.25 -18.94 -6.56
CA ILE A 241 13.47 -17.54 -6.24
C ILE A 241 13.78 -17.39 -4.74
N LYS A 242 14.85 -16.66 -4.41
CA LYS A 242 15.24 -16.38 -3.04
C LYS A 242 14.26 -15.36 -2.41
N VAL A 243 13.52 -15.79 -1.39
CA VAL A 243 12.60 -14.92 -0.64
C VAL A 243 12.92 -14.99 0.83
N LYS A 244 13.35 -13.89 1.42
CA LYS A 244 13.49 -13.73 2.87
C LYS A 244 12.22 -13.11 3.44
N VAL A 245 11.73 -13.68 4.52
CA VAL A 245 10.73 -13.03 5.38
C VAL A 245 11.48 -12.18 6.40
N GLU A 246 11.16 -10.90 6.52
CA GLU A 246 11.83 -10.04 7.46
C GLU A 246 11.55 -10.43 8.91
N ASN A 247 12.50 -10.13 9.83
CA ASN A 247 12.46 -10.55 11.22
C ASN A 247 12.70 -9.39 12.20
N TRP A 248 12.29 -8.20 11.86
CA TRP A 248 12.34 -7.05 12.77
C TRP A 248 10.94 -6.69 13.29
N GLY A 249 10.85 -5.93 14.39
CA GLY A 249 9.57 -5.55 15.00
C GLY A 249 8.74 -4.59 14.17
N GLY A 250 9.38 -3.78 13.30
CA GLY A 250 8.69 -2.96 12.31
C GLY A 250 8.19 -3.77 11.13
N LYS A 251 7.62 -3.09 10.14
CA LYS A 251 7.11 -3.70 8.92
C LYS A 251 8.04 -3.45 7.74
N MET A 252 8.24 -4.46 6.89
CA MET A 252 8.68 -4.22 5.52
C MET A 252 7.53 -3.57 4.75
N HIS A 253 7.37 -2.25 4.90
CA HIS A 253 6.20 -1.56 4.36
C HIS A 253 6.43 -0.94 2.97
N MET A 254 7.58 -1.14 2.36
CA MET A 254 7.84 -0.74 0.97
C MET A 254 6.93 -1.47 -0.02
N LYS A 255 6.73 -0.88 -1.19
CA LYS A 255 6.08 -1.46 -2.36
C LYS A 255 6.92 -1.11 -3.57
N THR A 256 8.12 -1.71 -3.61
CA THR A 256 9.20 -1.28 -4.50
C THR A 256 9.74 -2.47 -5.29
N ALA A 257 10.16 -2.21 -6.51
CA ALA A 257 11.06 -3.08 -7.25
C ALA A 257 12.20 -2.27 -7.86
N ILE A 258 13.40 -2.83 -7.80
CA ILE A 258 14.59 -2.29 -8.42
C ILE A 258 15.01 -3.29 -9.49
N ILE A 259 15.03 -2.87 -10.75
CA ILE A 259 15.27 -3.75 -11.89
C ILE A 259 16.55 -3.30 -12.62
N ASP A 260 17.48 -4.22 -12.79
CA ASP A 260 18.77 -3.99 -13.44
C ASP A 260 19.54 -2.78 -12.86
N GLN A 261 19.35 -2.48 -11.57
CA GLN A 261 19.96 -1.36 -10.85
C GLN A 261 19.72 0.02 -11.49
N LYS A 262 18.67 0.16 -12.31
CA LYS A 262 18.40 1.40 -13.07
C LYS A 262 16.92 1.72 -13.27
N HIS A 263 16.03 0.75 -13.11
CA HIS A 263 14.59 0.96 -13.20
C HIS A 263 13.97 0.75 -11.82
N ILE A 264 13.12 1.67 -11.41
CA ILE A 264 12.54 1.69 -10.08
C ILE A 264 11.03 1.77 -10.22
N ILE A 265 10.33 0.90 -9.51
CA ILE A 265 8.89 0.98 -9.29
C ILE A 265 8.69 1.31 -7.81
N ILE A 266 7.95 2.37 -7.51
CA ILE A 266 7.77 2.86 -6.14
C ILE A 266 6.40 3.54 -6.00
N GLY A 267 5.76 3.41 -4.83
CA GLY A 267 4.49 4.07 -4.56
C GLY A 267 3.74 3.48 -3.38
N SER A 268 2.44 3.69 -3.36
CA SER A 268 1.57 3.19 -2.29
C SER A 268 1.04 1.78 -2.56
N MET A 269 1.05 1.33 -3.83
CA MET A 269 0.34 0.16 -4.31
C MET A 269 0.96 -1.16 -3.84
N ASN A 270 0.27 -1.89 -2.98
CA ASN A 270 0.58 -3.29 -2.74
C ASN A 270 0.36 -4.12 -4.01
N TRP A 271 1.20 -5.12 -4.24
CA TRP A 271 1.09 -5.98 -5.42
C TRP A 271 0.05 -7.07 -5.21
N THR A 272 -1.19 -6.61 -5.04
CA THR A 272 -2.39 -7.41 -4.81
C THR A 272 -3.44 -7.11 -5.87
N LYS A 273 -4.44 -7.99 -6.01
CA LYS A 273 -5.58 -7.71 -6.90
C LYS A 273 -6.32 -6.43 -6.47
N ALA A 274 -6.49 -6.20 -5.16
CA ALA A 274 -7.15 -5.00 -4.64
C ALA A 274 -6.36 -3.73 -4.95
N GLY A 275 -5.04 -3.71 -4.72
CA GLY A 275 -4.18 -2.58 -5.03
C GLY A 275 -4.24 -2.19 -6.52
N VAL A 276 -4.29 -3.18 -7.41
CA VAL A 276 -4.36 -2.92 -8.85
C VAL A 276 -5.74 -2.46 -9.33
N THR A 277 -6.84 -3.05 -8.78
CA THR A 277 -8.17 -2.95 -9.42
C THR A 277 -9.25 -2.31 -8.57
N LYS A 278 -8.96 -1.98 -7.30
CA LYS A 278 -9.98 -1.52 -6.36
C LYS A 278 -9.59 -0.27 -5.59
N ASN A 279 -8.44 -0.31 -4.91
CA ASN A 279 -7.98 0.77 -4.05
C ASN A 279 -7.58 2.02 -4.82
N ASP A 280 -7.62 3.17 -4.14
CA ASP A 280 -6.97 4.38 -4.63
C ASP A 280 -5.49 4.33 -4.29
N GLU A 281 -4.66 4.16 -5.32
CA GLU A 281 -3.22 4.02 -5.19
C GLU A 281 -2.49 4.90 -6.20
N ASN A 282 -1.23 5.21 -5.91
CA ASN A 282 -0.32 5.78 -6.90
C ASN A 282 0.95 4.95 -7.04
N THR A 283 1.48 4.91 -8.25
CA THR A 283 2.73 4.22 -8.59
C THR A 283 3.55 5.09 -9.53
N LEU A 284 4.80 5.32 -9.17
CA LEU A 284 5.81 5.89 -10.02
C LEU A 284 6.67 4.79 -10.63
N ILE A 285 6.92 4.90 -11.91
CA ILE A 285 7.83 4.04 -12.66
C ILE A 285 8.95 4.94 -13.19
N ILE A 286 10.15 4.78 -12.67
CA ILE A 286 11.33 5.57 -12.98
C ILE A 286 12.28 4.70 -13.78
N LYS A 287 12.43 5.00 -15.07
CA LYS A 287 13.32 4.25 -15.96
C LYS A 287 14.62 5.02 -16.21
N ASN A 288 15.72 4.26 -16.38
CA ASN A 288 17.06 4.80 -16.73
C ASN A 288 17.63 5.76 -15.69
N SER A 289 17.45 5.44 -14.42
CA SER A 289 18.01 6.18 -13.29
C SER A 289 19.05 5.35 -12.54
N SER A 290 20.22 5.11 -13.16
CA SER A 290 21.24 4.21 -12.63
C SER A 290 21.77 4.66 -11.26
N SER A 291 21.98 5.95 -11.03
CA SER A 291 22.44 6.46 -9.73
C SER A 291 21.44 6.12 -8.60
N LYS A 292 20.14 6.38 -8.82
CA LYS A 292 19.10 6.06 -7.83
C LYS A 292 18.82 4.56 -7.73
N GLY A 293 18.88 3.86 -8.85
CA GLY A 293 18.75 2.41 -8.87
C GLY A 293 19.85 1.73 -8.06
N LEU A 294 21.11 2.12 -8.25
CA LEU A 294 22.24 1.60 -7.47
C LEU A 294 22.12 1.97 -5.98
N GLN A 295 21.74 3.20 -5.66
CA GLN A 295 21.52 3.62 -4.27
C GLN A 295 20.47 2.73 -3.56
N LEU A 296 19.35 2.46 -4.22
CA LEU A 296 18.30 1.59 -3.67
C LEU A 296 18.72 0.11 -3.62
N THR A 297 19.50 -0.35 -4.60
CA THR A 297 20.08 -1.71 -4.58
C THR A 297 21.03 -1.89 -3.39
N ASN A 298 21.87 -0.92 -3.09
CA ASN A 298 22.75 -0.98 -1.92
C ASN A 298 21.92 -1.03 -0.63
N PHE A 299 20.91 -0.19 -0.50
CA PHE A 299 20.00 -0.23 0.65
C PHE A 299 19.25 -1.56 0.77
N PHE A 300 18.80 -2.12 -0.36
CA PHE A 300 18.22 -3.47 -0.37
C PHE A 300 19.23 -4.53 0.09
N ASN A 301 20.49 -4.44 -0.35
CA ASN A 301 21.55 -5.37 0.05
C ASN A 301 21.82 -5.29 1.56
N ASP A 302 21.85 -4.10 2.14
CA ASP A 302 22.03 -3.93 3.58
C ASP A 302 20.90 -4.61 4.36
N MET A 303 19.65 -4.39 3.95
CA MET A 303 18.50 -5.10 4.54
C MET A 303 18.57 -6.62 4.31
N TRP A 304 18.95 -7.06 3.10
CA TRP A 304 19.06 -8.46 2.76
C TRP A 304 20.10 -9.19 3.64
N LEU A 305 21.23 -8.55 3.89
CA LEU A 305 22.31 -9.09 4.71
C LEU A 305 21.98 -9.06 6.21
N SER A 306 21.15 -8.12 6.65
CA SER A 306 20.72 -8.06 8.05
C SER A 306 19.71 -9.14 8.44
N ILE A 307 18.99 -9.71 7.47
CA ILE A 307 18.05 -10.80 7.69
C ILE A 307 18.78 -12.14 7.60
N PRO A 308 18.78 -12.99 8.63
CA PRO A 308 19.42 -14.31 8.61
C PRO A 308 18.95 -15.21 7.47
N ASP A 309 19.87 -16.06 6.95
CA ASP A 309 19.56 -16.95 5.81
C ASP A 309 18.54 -18.05 6.15
N LYS A 310 18.34 -18.39 7.42
CA LYS A 310 17.27 -19.34 7.82
C LYS A 310 15.88 -18.88 7.34
N TRP A 311 15.67 -17.57 7.20
CA TRP A 311 14.42 -17.00 6.72
C TRP A 311 14.24 -17.03 5.20
N LEU A 312 15.13 -17.74 4.48
CA LEU A 312 14.92 -18.16 3.10
C LEU A 312 13.96 -19.35 3.00
N ASP A 313 13.96 -20.22 4.01
CA ASP A 313 13.20 -21.47 4.02
C ASP A 313 12.07 -21.48 5.05
N GLU A 314 12.19 -20.66 6.09
CA GLU A 314 11.22 -20.53 7.18
C GLU A 314 10.57 -19.12 7.17
N ASP A 315 9.42 -19.01 7.83
CA ASP A 315 8.72 -17.75 7.99
C ASP A 315 8.77 -17.26 9.43
N THR A 316 9.15 -16.01 9.61
CA THR A 316 9.03 -15.32 10.89
C THR A 316 7.56 -15.04 11.21
N LYS A 317 7.25 -14.87 12.48
CA LYS A 317 5.97 -14.35 12.93
C LYS A 317 6.14 -12.89 13.35
N ALA A 318 5.20 -12.03 12.98
CA ALA A 318 5.31 -10.59 13.15
C ALA A 318 5.41 -10.17 14.63
N GLU A 319 4.73 -10.87 15.52
CA GLU A 319 4.82 -10.68 16.97
C GLU A 319 5.25 -12.00 17.62
N SER A 320 6.56 -12.16 17.82
CA SER A 320 7.14 -13.36 18.42
C SER A 320 8.63 -13.14 18.70
N HIS A 321 9.26 -14.07 19.41
CA HIS A 321 10.71 -14.07 19.64
C HIS A 321 11.56 -14.25 18.36
N ASP A 322 10.97 -14.63 17.25
CA ASP A 322 11.63 -14.66 15.93
C ASP A 322 11.84 -13.25 15.35
N SER A 323 10.97 -12.31 15.70
CA SER A 323 11.02 -10.91 15.23
C SER A 323 11.67 -10.03 16.31
N ILE A 324 12.75 -9.35 15.93
CA ILE A 324 13.56 -8.56 16.83
C ILE A 324 12.73 -7.43 17.47
N ASN A 325 12.70 -7.41 18.81
CA ASN A 325 12.00 -6.44 19.64
C ASN A 325 10.46 -6.46 19.56
N SER A 326 9.84 -7.28 18.75
CA SER A 326 8.38 -7.27 18.56
C SER A 326 7.59 -7.63 19.83
N CYS A 327 8.20 -8.34 20.76
CA CYS A 327 7.58 -8.71 22.04
C CYS A 327 7.81 -7.68 23.18
N THR A 328 8.39 -6.52 22.90
CA THR A 328 8.77 -5.52 23.91
C THR A 328 8.63 -4.06 23.44
N ASP A 329 7.99 -3.85 22.31
CA ASP A 329 7.93 -2.53 21.66
C ASP A 329 6.61 -1.77 21.92
N GLY A 330 5.64 -2.38 22.58
CA GLY A 330 4.34 -1.80 22.87
C GLY A 330 3.41 -1.70 21.66
N ILE A 331 3.68 -2.45 20.59
CA ILE A 331 2.94 -2.41 19.32
C ILE A 331 2.33 -3.80 19.06
N ASP A 332 1.07 -3.81 18.64
CA ASP A 332 0.42 -5.00 18.07
C ASP A 332 0.97 -5.21 16.63
N ASN A 333 2.00 -6.08 16.52
CA ASN A 333 2.75 -6.26 15.29
C ASN A 333 2.05 -7.18 14.27
N ASP A 334 1.12 -8.00 14.70
CA ASP A 334 0.40 -8.93 13.83
C ASP A 334 -1.12 -8.68 13.74
N PHE A 335 -1.60 -7.63 14.42
CA PHE A 335 -2.98 -7.14 14.40
C PHE A 335 -4.02 -8.07 15.02
N ASP A 336 -3.62 -8.91 15.97
CA ASP A 336 -4.53 -9.79 16.69
C ASP A 336 -5.14 -9.14 17.94
N LYS A 337 -4.73 -7.88 18.29
CA LYS A 337 -5.15 -7.06 19.44
C LYS A 337 -4.50 -7.46 20.77
N LEU A 338 -3.57 -8.34 20.77
CA LEU A 338 -2.69 -8.62 21.88
C LEU A 338 -1.37 -7.86 21.68
N ILE A 339 -0.67 -7.51 22.72
CA ILE A 339 0.54 -6.69 22.64
C ILE A 339 1.59 -7.28 23.55
N ASP A 340 2.80 -7.51 23.04
CA ASP A 340 3.96 -7.99 23.79
C ASP A 340 3.65 -9.26 24.61
N ASN A 341 3.86 -9.19 25.90
CA ASN A 341 3.64 -10.30 26.84
C ASN A 341 2.17 -10.72 27.02
N LYS A 342 1.22 -10.08 26.35
CA LYS A 342 -0.17 -10.53 26.27
C LYS A 342 -0.42 -11.43 25.07
N ASP A 343 0.46 -11.41 24.07
CA ASP A 343 0.42 -12.35 22.96
C ASP A 343 1.10 -13.66 23.35
N ILE A 344 0.40 -14.77 23.12
CA ILE A 344 0.88 -16.12 23.41
C ILE A 344 2.16 -16.47 22.63
N LYS A 345 2.41 -15.83 21.50
CA LYS A 345 3.61 -16.03 20.69
C LYS A 345 4.85 -15.37 21.30
N CYS A 346 4.64 -14.47 22.25
CA CYS A 346 5.68 -13.79 23.04
C CYS A 346 5.87 -14.39 24.44
N LEU A 347 5.13 -15.42 24.79
CA LEU A 347 5.28 -16.18 26.05
C LEU A 347 6.14 -17.42 25.82
#